data_b4dc005f0879ca39ae6da457c806f45e
#
_entry.id   b4dc005f0879ca39ae6da457c806f45e
#
_cell.length_a   1.000
_cell.length_b   1.000
_cell.length_c   1.000
_cell.angle_alpha   90.00
_cell.angle_beta   90.00
_cell.angle_gamma   90.00
#
_symmetry.space_group_name_H-M   'P 1'
#
loop_
_entity.id
_entity.type
_entity.pdbx_description
1 polymer ?
#
loop_
_entity_poly.entity_id
_entity_poly.type
_entity_poly.pdbx_seq_one_letter_code
_entity_poly.pdbx_strand_id
1 'polypeptide(L)'
;MPSEYATYFLKGVGDAFNWSRVVHLVTTSKSVQHTLLKSLALNGVAYLGILVILETFYNTPDHHLFGYSYTDLTGYPLYLICLIFNSKFYTQISQGQKTTDEPLDIMSSISTVILYGNFALFIAALRFIPYIGSAISFFAYSIIMSYYCFEYKWINLDWTIEQRMVYAEQHWAYYLGFGLPAAIITFFLSTLRAGGVFALVYPSYIMMASAATPVGNTYFKLDVFIVIRYMNQCIMSGIRYLSGSKGVMETQKDNLGKLV
;
A
#
# COMPACT_ATOMS: atom_id res chain seq x y z
N MET A 1 18.09 -3.33 24.54
CA MET A 1 16.68 -3.24 24.09
C MET A 1 16.28 -1.94 23.38
N PRO A 2 16.27 -0.72 23.95
CA PRO A 2 15.93 0.48 23.16
C PRO A 2 16.86 0.72 21.97
N SER A 3 18.13 0.42 22.09
CA SER A 3 19.14 0.57 21.03
C SER A 3 18.89 -0.36 19.82
N GLU A 4 18.33 -1.54 20.03
CA GLU A 4 18.05 -2.50 18.94
C GLU A 4 16.92 -2.00 18.04
N TYR A 5 15.83 -1.48 18.63
CA TYR A 5 14.72 -0.90 17.84
C TYR A 5 15.17 0.32 17.03
N ALA A 6 16.05 1.15 17.60
CA ALA A 6 16.65 2.25 16.86
C ALA A 6 17.50 1.74 15.68
N THR A 7 18.25 0.64 15.85
CA THR A 7 19.02 0.02 14.77
C THR A 7 18.11 -0.55 13.69
N TYR A 8 17.00 -1.22 14.06
CA TYR A 8 16.02 -1.74 13.10
C TYR A 8 15.34 -0.62 12.32
N PHE A 9 14.95 0.46 13.01
CA PHE A 9 14.39 1.65 12.39
C PHE A 9 15.37 2.28 11.39
N LEU A 10 16.60 2.52 11.77
CA LEU A 10 17.62 3.11 10.90
C LEU A 10 17.92 2.21 9.70
N LYS A 11 17.93 0.88 9.89
CA LYS A 11 18.05 -0.07 8.77
C LYS A 11 16.87 0.06 7.81
N GLY A 12 15.64 0.17 8.33
CA GLY A 12 14.45 0.40 7.51
C GLY A 12 14.57 1.68 6.67
N VAL A 13 14.97 2.79 7.30
CA VAL A 13 15.23 4.06 6.59
C VAL A 13 16.32 3.87 5.52
N GLY A 14 17.43 3.22 5.86
CA GLY A 14 18.52 2.97 4.90
C GLY A 14 18.06 2.15 3.70
N ASP A 15 17.28 1.10 3.92
CA ASP A 15 16.73 0.26 2.84
C ASP A 15 15.73 1.03 1.97
N ALA A 16 14.97 1.99 2.53
CA ALA A 16 14.05 2.88 1.81
C ALA A 16 14.76 3.93 0.93
N PHE A 17 16.04 4.14 1.13
CA PHE A 17 16.90 5.01 0.31
C PHE A 17 17.90 4.23 -0.55
N ASN A 18 17.70 2.94 -0.76
CA ASN A 18 18.58 2.11 -1.58
C ASN A 18 18.34 2.35 -3.08
N TRP A 19 18.57 3.58 -3.52
CA TRP A 19 18.46 3.97 -4.94
C TRP A 19 19.43 3.23 -5.85
N SER A 20 20.57 2.78 -5.32
CA SER A 20 21.53 1.95 -6.07
C SER A 20 20.86 0.70 -6.63
N ARG A 21 19.98 0.06 -5.85
CA ARG A 21 19.20 -1.10 -6.30
C ARG A 21 18.24 -0.75 -7.43
N VAL A 22 17.54 0.37 -7.31
CA VAL A 22 16.61 0.85 -8.35
C VAL A 22 17.35 1.10 -9.66
N VAL A 23 18.44 1.87 -9.60
CA VAL A 23 19.27 2.16 -10.77
C VAL A 23 19.78 0.87 -11.42
N HIS A 24 20.31 -0.06 -10.62
CA HIS A 24 20.77 -1.35 -11.13
C HIS A 24 19.68 -2.13 -11.87
N LEU A 25 18.47 -2.25 -11.28
CA LEU A 25 17.36 -2.98 -11.91
C LEU A 25 16.88 -2.30 -13.21
N VAL A 26 16.77 -0.97 -13.19
CA VAL A 26 16.33 -0.19 -14.35
C VAL A 26 17.38 -0.25 -15.48
N THR A 27 18.66 -0.23 -15.17
CA THR A 27 19.71 -0.29 -16.19
C THR A 27 19.93 -1.70 -16.75
N THR A 28 19.68 -2.73 -15.94
CA THR A 28 19.90 -4.14 -16.34
C THR A 28 18.71 -4.71 -17.12
N SER A 29 17.49 -4.28 -16.82
CA SER A 29 16.27 -4.84 -17.43
C SER A 29 15.50 -3.80 -18.26
N LYS A 30 15.52 -3.95 -19.58
CA LYS A 30 14.72 -3.10 -20.50
C LYS A 30 13.22 -3.22 -20.23
N SER A 31 12.74 -4.39 -19.81
CA SER A 31 11.34 -4.61 -19.46
C SER A 31 10.94 -3.77 -18.25
N VAL A 32 11.73 -3.80 -17.18
CA VAL A 32 11.50 -2.98 -15.97
C VAL A 32 11.57 -1.49 -16.32
N GLN A 33 12.56 -1.07 -17.11
CA GLN A 33 12.69 0.31 -17.56
C GLN A 33 11.42 0.80 -18.30
N HIS A 34 10.94 0.01 -19.26
CA HIS A 34 9.76 0.37 -20.06
C HIS A 34 8.49 0.41 -19.21
N THR A 35 8.33 -0.55 -18.30
CA THR A 35 7.18 -0.61 -17.40
C THR A 35 7.20 0.55 -16.40
N LEU A 36 8.38 0.89 -15.87
CA LEU A 36 8.56 2.05 -15.00
C LEU A 36 8.18 3.35 -15.73
N LEU A 37 8.65 3.55 -16.96
CA LEU A 37 8.30 4.74 -17.77
C LEU A 37 6.80 4.83 -18.03
N LYS A 38 6.12 3.71 -18.33
CA LYS A 38 4.66 3.68 -18.50
C LYS A 38 3.94 4.07 -17.21
N SER A 39 4.38 3.55 -16.07
CA SER A 39 3.80 3.90 -14.76
C SER A 39 4.01 5.37 -14.43
N LEU A 40 5.21 5.91 -14.66
CA LEU A 40 5.50 7.34 -14.46
C LEU A 40 4.69 8.23 -15.38
N ALA A 41 4.51 7.87 -16.66
CA ALA A 41 3.68 8.62 -17.59
C ALA A 41 2.20 8.59 -17.18
N LEU A 42 1.69 7.43 -16.77
CA LEU A 42 0.30 7.29 -16.31
C LEU A 42 0.04 8.14 -15.05
N ASN A 43 0.93 8.05 -14.06
CA ASN A 43 0.72 8.72 -12.78
C ASN A 43 1.10 10.20 -12.80
N GLY A 44 2.20 10.55 -13.48
CA GLY A 44 2.70 11.92 -13.53
C GLY A 44 1.96 12.78 -14.55
N VAL A 45 1.84 12.29 -15.78
CA VAL A 45 1.24 13.09 -16.87
C VAL A 45 -0.28 12.94 -16.87
N ALA A 46 -0.80 11.71 -16.93
CA ALA A 46 -2.23 11.51 -17.05
C ALA A 46 -2.95 11.84 -15.74
N TYR A 47 -2.52 11.28 -14.59
CA TYR A 47 -3.24 11.49 -13.34
C TYR A 47 -2.95 12.86 -12.70
N LEU A 48 -1.70 13.11 -12.30
CA LEU A 48 -1.35 14.38 -11.64
C LEU A 48 -1.49 15.58 -12.58
N GLY A 49 -1.17 15.42 -13.85
CA GLY A 49 -1.36 16.48 -14.85
C GLY A 49 -2.82 16.90 -14.96
N ILE A 50 -3.76 15.96 -15.07
CA ILE A 50 -5.20 16.23 -15.08
C ILE A 50 -5.65 16.86 -13.76
N LEU A 51 -5.20 16.36 -12.60
CA LEU A 51 -5.54 16.97 -11.31
C LEU A 51 -5.09 18.43 -11.23
N VAL A 52 -3.87 18.74 -11.63
CA VAL A 52 -3.35 20.12 -11.63
C VAL A 52 -4.17 21.01 -12.56
N ILE A 53 -4.54 20.53 -13.74
CA ILE A 53 -5.40 21.28 -14.68
C ILE A 53 -6.77 21.54 -14.05
N LEU A 54 -7.40 20.52 -13.47
CA LEU A 54 -8.71 20.66 -12.82
C LEU A 54 -8.66 21.61 -11.62
N GLU A 55 -7.63 21.51 -10.78
CA GLU A 55 -7.45 22.41 -9.64
C GLU A 55 -7.17 23.85 -10.06
N THR A 56 -6.41 24.05 -11.13
CA THR A 56 -6.02 25.42 -11.58
C THR A 56 -7.16 26.13 -12.29
N PHE A 57 -7.90 25.43 -13.15
CA PHE A 57 -8.88 26.05 -14.04
C PHE A 57 -10.34 25.83 -13.62
N TYR A 58 -10.64 24.81 -12.81
CA TYR A 58 -12.00 24.42 -12.47
C TYR A 58 -12.31 24.40 -10.97
N ASN A 59 -11.36 24.77 -10.10
CA ASN A 59 -11.59 24.82 -8.67
C ASN A 59 -12.12 26.21 -8.24
N THR A 60 -13.23 26.63 -8.85
CA THR A 60 -13.93 27.87 -8.51
C THR A 60 -15.28 27.53 -7.87
N PRO A 61 -15.88 28.45 -7.06
CA PRO A 61 -17.18 28.21 -6.40
C PRO A 61 -18.29 27.81 -7.36
N ASP A 62 -18.24 28.29 -8.62
CA ASP A 62 -19.26 28.02 -9.64
C ASP A 62 -19.16 26.61 -10.24
N HIS A 63 -18.07 25.88 -9.99
CA HIS A 63 -17.83 24.54 -10.52
C HIS A 63 -17.98 23.46 -9.45
N HIS A 64 -19.13 23.48 -8.75
CA HIS A 64 -19.53 22.45 -7.82
C HIS A 64 -20.82 21.75 -8.30
N LEU A 65 -20.82 20.42 -8.27
CA LEU A 65 -21.99 19.61 -8.59
C LEU A 65 -22.34 18.77 -7.38
N PHE A 66 -23.57 18.87 -6.87
CA PHE A 66 -24.04 18.22 -5.64
C PHE A 66 -23.17 18.49 -4.40
N GLY A 67 -22.51 19.65 -4.33
CA GLY A 67 -21.62 20.03 -3.21
C GLY A 67 -20.19 19.49 -3.32
N TYR A 68 -19.87 18.74 -4.37
CA TYR A 68 -18.51 18.25 -4.66
C TYR A 68 -17.85 19.09 -5.75
N SER A 69 -16.55 19.32 -5.64
CA SER A 69 -15.79 19.98 -6.69
C SER A 69 -15.66 19.08 -7.93
N TYR A 70 -15.51 19.68 -9.12
CA TYR A 70 -15.22 18.88 -10.31
C TYR A 70 -13.91 18.11 -10.21
N THR A 71 -12.95 18.61 -9.43
CA THR A 71 -11.71 17.90 -9.11
C THR A 71 -11.97 16.60 -8.37
N ASP A 72 -12.86 16.61 -7.39
CA ASP A 72 -13.22 15.39 -6.65
C ASP A 72 -14.00 14.42 -7.52
N LEU A 73 -15.03 14.91 -8.21
CA LEU A 73 -15.89 14.10 -9.08
C LEU A 73 -15.12 13.40 -10.22
N THR A 74 -14.11 14.04 -10.77
CA THR A 74 -13.27 13.47 -11.84
C THR A 74 -12.06 12.74 -11.29
N GLY A 75 -11.46 13.27 -10.22
CA GLY A 75 -10.22 12.76 -9.63
C GLY A 75 -10.35 11.37 -9.04
N TYR A 76 -11.43 11.07 -8.32
CA TYR A 76 -11.63 9.73 -7.74
C TYR A 76 -11.86 8.64 -8.80
N PRO A 77 -12.72 8.79 -9.82
CA PRO A 77 -12.82 7.81 -10.91
C PRO A 77 -11.49 7.63 -11.65
N LEU A 78 -10.80 8.73 -11.96
CA LEU A 78 -9.49 8.68 -12.63
C LEU A 78 -8.47 7.94 -11.77
N TYR A 79 -8.44 8.19 -10.46
CA TYR A 79 -7.59 7.47 -9.51
C TYR A 79 -7.84 5.96 -9.53
N LEU A 80 -9.11 5.53 -9.51
CA LEU A 80 -9.47 4.12 -9.59
C LEU A 80 -9.03 3.48 -10.90
N ILE A 81 -9.21 4.16 -12.03
CA ILE A 81 -8.74 3.71 -13.34
C ILE A 81 -7.22 3.55 -13.32
N CYS A 82 -6.50 4.54 -12.81
CA CYS A 82 -5.03 4.47 -12.69
C CYS A 82 -4.57 3.33 -11.78
N LEU A 83 -5.29 3.03 -10.67
CA LEU A 83 -4.98 1.90 -9.81
C LEU A 83 -5.07 0.56 -10.56
N ILE A 84 -6.10 0.37 -11.38
CA ILE A 84 -6.29 -0.86 -12.17
C ILE A 84 -5.11 -1.06 -13.15
N PHE A 85 -4.73 -0.02 -13.89
CA PHE A 85 -3.60 -0.11 -14.81
C PHE A 85 -2.27 -0.30 -14.09
N ASN A 86 -2.07 0.42 -12.99
CA ASN A 86 -0.85 0.33 -12.19
C ASN A 86 -0.65 -1.04 -11.56
N SER A 87 -1.72 -1.76 -11.20
CA SER A 87 -1.59 -3.10 -10.62
C SER A 87 -0.79 -4.03 -11.52
N LYS A 88 -1.01 -3.98 -12.84
CA LYS A 88 -0.25 -4.73 -13.83
C LYS A 88 1.21 -4.30 -13.90
N PHE A 89 1.46 -2.97 -13.90
CA PHE A 89 2.84 -2.46 -13.94
C PHE A 89 3.62 -2.83 -12.69
N TYR A 90 3.00 -2.73 -11.52
CA TYR A 90 3.65 -3.05 -10.25
C TYR A 90 3.96 -4.55 -10.11
N THR A 91 3.06 -5.41 -10.57
CA THR A 91 3.33 -6.86 -10.67
C THR A 91 4.54 -7.14 -11.55
N GLN A 92 4.60 -6.57 -12.76
CA GLN A 92 5.73 -6.74 -13.67
C GLN A 92 7.05 -6.24 -13.08
N ILE A 93 7.02 -5.10 -12.38
CA ILE A 93 8.20 -4.53 -11.72
C ILE A 93 8.68 -5.45 -10.59
N SER A 94 7.78 -6.01 -9.80
CA SER A 94 8.12 -6.87 -8.66
C SER A 94 8.67 -8.23 -9.07
N GLN A 95 8.18 -8.79 -10.17
CA GLN A 95 8.55 -10.11 -10.71
C GLN A 95 9.80 -10.06 -11.59
N GLY A 96 10.25 -8.86 -11.99
CA GLY A 96 11.38 -8.68 -12.89
C GLY A 96 11.05 -9.05 -14.33
N GLN A 97 11.20 -10.29 -14.77
CA GLN A 97 10.95 -10.72 -16.16
C GLN A 97 9.91 -11.85 -16.28
N LYS A 98 9.39 -12.35 -15.18
CA LYS A 98 8.38 -13.40 -15.24
C LYS A 98 7.01 -12.79 -15.53
N THR A 99 6.63 -12.72 -16.79
CA THR A 99 5.25 -12.53 -17.21
C THR A 99 4.48 -13.83 -16.98
N THR A 100 3.93 -14.00 -15.83
CA THR A 100 2.87 -14.97 -15.63
C THR A 100 1.57 -14.26 -15.96
N ASP A 101 0.95 -14.61 -17.08
CA ASP A 101 -0.44 -14.25 -17.42
C ASP A 101 -1.38 -15.06 -16.50
N GLU A 102 -1.24 -14.89 -15.19
CA GLU A 102 -2.21 -15.45 -14.27
C GLU A 102 -3.51 -14.64 -14.36
N PRO A 103 -4.66 -15.31 -14.51
CA PRO A 103 -5.95 -14.65 -14.53
C PRO A 103 -6.13 -13.88 -13.22
N LEU A 104 -6.60 -12.63 -13.32
CA LEU A 104 -6.92 -11.79 -12.16
C LEU A 104 -7.92 -12.55 -11.29
N ASP A 105 -7.49 -12.99 -10.10
CA ASP A 105 -8.39 -13.47 -9.09
C ASP A 105 -9.20 -12.29 -8.54
N ILE A 106 -10.44 -12.19 -9.00
CA ILE A 106 -11.37 -11.11 -8.64
C ILE A 106 -11.57 -11.06 -7.12
N MET A 107 -11.63 -12.22 -6.45
CA MET A 107 -11.85 -12.27 -5.01
C MET A 107 -10.63 -11.73 -4.24
N SER A 108 -9.42 -12.05 -4.68
CA SER A 108 -8.19 -11.49 -4.13
C SER A 108 -8.12 -9.97 -4.33
N SER A 109 -8.50 -9.50 -5.52
CA SER A 109 -8.55 -8.06 -5.82
C SER A 109 -9.56 -7.31 -4.94
N ILE A 110 -10.75 -7.87 -4.74
CA ILE A 110 -11.77 -7.32 -3.83
C ILE A 110 -11.25 -7.27 -2.40
N SER A 111 -10.63 -8.34 -1.92
CA SER A 111 -10.05 -8.40 -0.57
C SER A 111 -8.98 -7.32 -0.35
N THR A 112 -8.15 -7.07 -1.36
CA THR A 112 -7.11 -6.03 -1.31
C THR A 112 -7.73 -4.63 -1.28
N VAL A 113 -8.75 -4.36 -2.09
CA VAL A 113 -9.47 -3.06 -2.07
C VAL A 113 -10.13 -2.80 -0.72
N ILE A 114 -10.78 -3.82 -0.14
CA ILE A 114 -11.39 -3.74 1.19
C ILE A 114 -10.31 -3.45 2.24
N LEU A 115 -9.19 -4.13 2.18
CA LEU A 115 -8.08 -3.91 3.10
C LEU A 115 -7.57 -2.47 3.03
N TYR A 116 -7.39 -1.92 1.85
CA TYR A 116 -6.93 -0.53 1.67
C TYR A 116 -7.96 0.47 2.17
N GLY A 117 -9.26 0.20 1.96
CA GLY A 117 -10.35 0.99 2.55
C GLY A 117 -10.31 0.97 4.09
N ASN A 118 -10.06 -0.19 4.68
CA ASN A 118 -9.92 -0.35 6.13
C ASN A 118 -8.70 0.40 6.68
N PHE A 119 -7.56 0.41 5.96
CA PHE A 119 -6.41 1.22 6.33
C PHE A 119 -6.73 2.72 6.32
N ALA A 120 -7.37 3.20 5.28
CA ALA A 120 -7.76 4.61 5.16
C ALA A 120 -8.72 5.01 6.28
N LEU A 121 -9.74 4.19 6.56
CA LEU A 121 -10.70 4.43 7.64
C LEU A 121 -10.03 4.42 9.02
N PHE A 122 -9.11 3.49 9.26
CA PHE A 122 -8.34 3.41 10.51
C PHE A 122 -7.51 4.67 10.73
N ILE A 123 -6.77 5.14 9.73
CA ILE A 123 -5.99 6.39 9.82
C ILE A 123 -6.90 7.59 10.04
N ALA A 124 -8.03 7.67 9.35
CA ALA A 124 -9.02 8.73 9.56
C ALA A 124 -9.56 8.72 11.00
N ALA A 125 -9.91 7.53 11.52
CA ALA A 125 -10.40 7.39 12.90
C ALA A 125 -9.36 7.82 13.94
N LEU A 126 -8.09 7.47 13.75
CA LEU A 126 -7.01 7.89 14.66
C LEU A 126 -6.87 9.42 14.74
N ARG A 127 -7.13 10.14 13.65
CA ARG A 127 -7.03 11.61 13.62
C ARG A 127 -8.07 12.30 14.50
N PHE A 128 -9.17 11.64 14.86
CA PHE A 128 -10.18 12.18 15.77
C PHE A 128 -9.75 12.17 17.23
N ILE A 129 -8.67 11.49 17.60
CA ILE A 129 -8.15 11.51 18.96
C ILE A 129 -7.55 12.89 19.23
N PRO A 130 -8.07 13.64 20.23
CA PRO A 130 -7.58 15.00 20.52
C PRO A 130 -6.10 14.97 20.93
N TYR A 131 -5.38 16.02 20.57
CA TYR A 131 -3.96 16.31 20.88
C TYR A 131 -2.92 15.35 20.27
N ILE A 132 -3.09 14.04 20.39
CA ILE A 132 -2.09 13.04 20.00
C ILE A 132 -2.45 12.27 18.72
N GLY A 133 -3.71 12.39 18.26
CA GLY A 133 -4.24 11.60 17.14
C GLY A 133 -3.44 11.76 15.85
N SER A 134 -3.04 12.97 15.51
CA SER A 134 -2.23 13.24 14.32
C SER A 134 -0.86 12.57 14.38
N ALA A 135 -0.22 12.53 15.55
CA ALA A 135 1.07 11.89 15.73
C ALA A 135 0.91 10.34 15.62
N ILE A 136 -0.05 9.77 16.33
CA ILE A 136 -0.31 8.32 16.28
C ILE A 136 -0.69 7.91 14.86
N SER A 137 -1.56 8.67 14.18
CA SER A 137 -1.96 8.38 12.81
C SER A 137 -0.79 8.47 11.83
N PHE A 138 0.16 9.39 12.02
CA PHE A 138 1.37 9.49 11.22
C PHE A 138 2.29 8.27 11.38
N PHE A 139 2.49 7.78 12.61
CA PHE A 139 3.26 6.57 12.87
C PHE A 139 2.59 5.32 12.26
N ALA A 140 1.29 5.15 12.48
CA ALA A 140 0.52 4.06 11.90
C ALA A 140 0.54 4.12 10.36
N TYR A 141 0.39 5.32 9.80
CA TYR A 141 0.46 5.55 8.36
C TYR A 141 1.83 5.19 7.79
N SER A 142 2.94 5.50 8.47
CA SER A 142 4.28 5.11 8.04
C SER A 142 4.42 3.58 7.94
N ILE A 143 3.90 2.83 8.91
CA ILE A 143 3.90 1.35 8.86
C ILE A 143 3.03 0.84 7.70
N ILE A 144 1.86 1.44 7.47
CA ILE A 144 0.97 1.10 6.36
C ILE A 144 1.64 1.37 5.00
N MET A 145 2.36 2.49 4.86
CA MET A 145 3.09 2.80 3.63
C MET A 145 4.17 1.74 3.33
N SER A 146 4.87 1.26 4.35
CA SER A 146 5.77 0.12 4.20
C SER A 146 5.02 -1.15 3.79
N TYR A 147 3.89 -1.43 4.43
CA TYR A 147 3.07 -2.60 4.10
C TYR A 147 2.74 -2.62 2.60
N TYR A 148 2.29 -1.50 2.03
CA TYR A 148 2.05 -1.40 0.58
C TYR A 148 3.31 -1.71 -0.24
N CYS A 149 4.47 -1.18 0.15
CA CYS A 149 5.72 -1.40 -0.59
C CYS A 149 6.15 -2.87 -0.61
N PHE A 150 5.92 -3.61 0.48
CA PHE A 150 6.28 -5.02 0.62
C PHE A 150 5.21 -5.98 0.09
N GLU A 151 4.00 -5.52 -0.21
CA GLU A 151 2.88 -6.37 -0.58
C GLU A 151 3.20 -7.28 -1.77
N TYR A 152 3.77 -6.74 -2.85
CA TYR A 152 4.12 -7.55 -4.01
C TYR A 152 5.19 -8.61 -3.72
N LYS A 153 6.13 -8.33 -2.81
CA LYS A 153 7.08 -9.33 -2.34
C LYS A 153 6.38 -10.49 -1.63
N TRP A 154 5.41 -10.18 -0.78
CA TRP A 154 4.65 -11.19 -0.05
C TRP A 154 3.65 -11.94 -0.94
N ILE A 155 3.08 -11.29 -1.95
CA ILE A 155 2.25 -11.96 -2.96
C ILE A 155 3.09 -13.02 -3.70
N ASN A 156 4.29 -12.67 -4.10
CA ASN A 156 5.20 -13.62 -4.77
C ASN A 156 5.66 -14.79 -3.86
N LEU A 157 5.48 -14.68 -2.55
CA LEU A 157 5.73 -15.71 -1.54
C LEU A 157 4.46 -16.46 -1.12
N ASP A 158 3.32 -16.20 -1.78
CA ASP A 158 2.01 -16.78 -1.47
C ASP A 158 1.53 -16.55 -0.03
N TRP A 159 1.96 -15.45 0.60
CA TRP A 159 1.55 -15.12 1.95
C TRP A 159 0.12 -14.60 2.01
N THR A 160 -0.64 -15.06 2.99
CA THR A 160 -1.97 -14.53 3.29
C THR A 160 -1.90 -13.11 3.85
N ILE A 161 -2.98 -12.35 3.73
CA ILE A 161 -3.09 -10.99 4.30
C ILE A 161 -2.77 -11.00 5.80
N GLU A 162 -3.23 -12.00 6.54
CA GLU A 162 -2.99 -12.13 7.97
C GLU A 162 -1.50 -12.34 8.30
N GLN A 163 -0.83 -13.24 7.56
CA GLN A 163 0.61 -13.46 7.70
C GLN A 163 1.42 -12.19 7.46
N ARG A 164 1.05 -11.40 6.43
CA ARG A 164 1.71 -10.13 6.10
C ARG A 164 1.56 -9.11 7.23
N MET A 165 0.35 -8.99 7.82
CA MET A 165 0.10 -8.08 8.92
C MET A 165 0.87 -8.48 10.18
N VAL A 166 0.81 -9.76 10.57
CA VAL A 166 1.53 -10.28 11.74
C VAL A 166 3.03 -10.08 11.59
N TYR A 167 3.57 -10.34 10.40
CA TYR A 167 4.99 -10.13 10.11
C TYR A 167 5.39 -8.66 10.24
N ALA A 168 4.58 -7.75 9.69
CA ALA A 168 4.84 -6.31 9.80
C ALA A 168 4.77 -5.84 11.27
N GLU A 169 3.84 -6.35 12.07
CA GLU A 169 3.73 -6.06 13.51
C GLU A 169 4.92 -6.57 14.33
N GLN A 170 5.46 -7.74 13.99
CA GLN A 170 6.67 -8.28 14.61
C GLN A 170 7.92 -7.47 14.29
N HIS A 171 7.96 -6.85 13.11
CA HIS A 171 9.09 -6.05 12.63
C HIS A 171 8.75 -4.55 12.58
N TRP A 172 7.83 -4.09 13.43
CA TRP A 172 7.24 -2.74 13.37
C TRP A 172 8.24 -1.60 13.29
N ALA A 173 9.36 -1.68 14.03
CA ALA A 173 10.37 -0.64 14.05
C ALA A 173 11.05 -0.49 12.67
N TYR A 174 11.36 -1.60 12.02
CA TYR A 174 11.89 -1.62 10.65
C TYR A 174 10.88 -1.03 9.66
N TYR A 175 9.60 -1.50 9.74
CA TYR A 175 8.54 -1.01 8.85
C TYR A 175 8.22 0.45 9.07
N LEU A 176 8.27 0.93 10.32
CA LEU A 176 8.16 2.35 10.62
C LEU A 176 9.25 3.16 9.90
N GLY A 177 10.51 2.69 9.97
CA GLY A 177 11.64 3.35 9.31
C GLY A 177 11.53 3.33 7.79
N PHE A 178 11.18 2.18 7.20
CA PHE A 178 11.09 2.03 5.74
C PHE A 178 9.95 2.90 5.13
N GLY A 179 8.80 3.00 5.80
CA GLY A 179 7.67 3.79 5.29
C GLY A 179 7.75 5.29 5.60
N LEU A 180 8.62 5.68 6.54
CA LEU A 180 8.72 7.06 6.98
C LEU A 180 8.96 8.07 5.85
N PRO A 181 9.88 7.88 4.90
CA PRO A 181 10.08 8.83 3.82
C PRO A 181 8.84 9.00 2.94
N ALA A 182 8.15 7.90 2.62
CA ALA A 182 6.91 7.94 1.87
C ALA A 182 5.80 8.66 2.65
N ALA A 183 5.71 8.42 3.96
CA ALA A 183 4.75 9.09 4.83
C ALA A 183 5.01 10.60 4.91
N ILE A 184 6.25 11.04 5.03
CA ILE A 184 6.61 12.47 5.08
C ILE A 184 6.10 13.22 3.84
N ILE A 185 6.26 12.65 2.66
CA ILE A 185 5.89 13.32 1.41
C ILE A 185 4.39 13.25 1.09
N THR A 186 3.61 12.38 1.78
CA THR A 186 2.21 12.15 1.42
C THR A 186 1.21 12.47 2.51
N PHE A 187 1.56 12.32 3.79
CA PHE A 187 0.61 12.40 4.91
C PHE A 187 -0.12 13.74 5.05
N PHE A 188 0.53 14.83 4.67
CA PHE A 188 0.00 16.19 4.78
C PHE A 188 -0.73 16.67 3.52
N LEU A 189 -0.77 15.85 2.48
CA LEU A 189 -1.48 16.15 1.24
C LEU A 189 -2.94 15.71 1.31
N SER A 190 -3.79 16.29 0.44
CA SER A 190 -5.13 15.76 0.20
C SER A 190 -5.06 14.34 -0.35
N THR A 191 -6.11 13.55 -0.16
CA THR A 191 -6.14 12.12 -0.55
C THR A 191 -5.74 11.90 -2.01
N LEU A 192 -6.29 12.71 -2.93
CA LEU A 192 -5.99 12.59 -4.37
C LEU A 192 -4.54 12.95 -4.67
N ARG A 193 -4.03 14.05 -4.11
CA ARG A 193 -2.62 14.45 -4.29
C ARG A 193 -1.66 13.44 -3.66
N ALA A 194 -1.96 12.97 -2.45
CA ALA A 194 -1.16 11.95 -1.78
C ALA A 194 -1.07 10.67 -2.62
N GLY A 195 -2.21 10.19 -3.15
CA GLY A 195 -2.25 9.04 -4.05
C GLY A 195 -1.40 9.22 -5.30
N GLY A 196 -1.48 10.39 -5.95
CA GLY A 196 -0.69 10.68 -7.15
C GLY A 196 0.81 10.77 -6.89
N VAL A 197 1.20 11.51 -5.84
CA VAL A 197 2.61 11.63 -5.44
C VAL A 197 3.18 10.27 -5.04
N PHE A 198 2.42 9.49 -4.26
CA PHE A 198 2.85 8.13 -3.90
C PHE A 198 3.00 7.23 -5.13
N ALA A 199 2.05 7.26 -6.06
CA ALA A 199 2.10 6.46 -7.28
C ALA A 199 3.31 6.74 -8.18
N LEU A 200 3.92 7.93 -8.09
CA LEU A 200 5.17 8.25 -8.78
C LEU A 200 6.39 7.55 -8.16
N VAL A 201 6.46 7.51 -6.83
CA VAL A 201 7.63 6.94 -6.13
C VAL A 201 7.46 5.45 -5.84
N TYR A 202 6.25 4.96 -5.84
CA TYR A 202 5.89 3.61 -5.45
C TYR A 202 6.59 2.51 -6.24
N PRO A 203 6.76 2.58 -7.58
CA PRO A 203 7.53 1.58 -8.32
C PRO A 203 8.96 1.42 -7.80
N SER A 204 9.60 2.54 -7.43
CA SER A 204 10.95 2.51 -6.85
C SER A 204 10.95 1.85 -5.47
N TYR A 205 9.94 2.15 -4.65
CA TYR A 205 9.79 1.51 -3.33
C TYR A 205 9.53 0.00 -3.44
N ILE A 206 8.75 -0.48 -4.42
CA ILE A 206 8.58 -1.91 -4.70
C ILE A 206 9.94 -2.57 -5.01
N MET A 207 10.76 -1.93 -5.84
CA MET A 207 12.10 -2.44 -6.17
C MET A 207 13.01 -2.49 -4.95
N MET A 208 13.00 -1.47 -4.09
CA MET A 208 13.76 -1.44 -2.84
C MET A 208 13.26 -2.51 -1.86
N ALA A 209 11.94 -2.63 -1.67
CA ALA A 209 11.31 -3.62 -0.79
C ALA A 209 11.58 -5.06 -1.23
N SER A 210 11.63 -5.33 -2.55
CA SER A 210 11.92 -6.67 -3.08
C SER A 210 13.29 -7.17 -2.65
N ALA A 211 14.29 -6.30 -2.55
CA ALA A 211 15.65 -6.63 -2.15
C ALA A 211 15.89 -6.51 -0.63
N ALA A 212 15.02 -5.80 0.07
CA ALA A 212 15.17 -5.56 1.50
C ALA A 212 14.92 -6.82 2.33
N THR A 213 15.65 -6.95 3.42
CA THR A 213 15.48 -8.02 4.42
C THR A 213 15.11 -7.39 5.75
N PRO A 214 13.80 -7.34 6.09
CA PRO A 214 13.33 -6.80 7.35
C PRO A 214 14.01 -7.49 8.53
N VAL A 215 14.43 -6.71 9.50
CA VAL A 215 15.01 -7.18 10.76
C VAL A 215 14.13 -6.74 11.91
N GLY A 216 14.00 -7.57 12.93
CA GLY A 216 13.16 -7.28 14.07
C GLY A 216 13.44 -8.25 15.20
N ASN A 217 12.87 -7.94 16.36
CA ASN A 217 12.90 -8.78 17.51
C ASN A 217 11.47 -9.24 17.83
N THR A 218 11.25 -10.54 17.90
CA THR A 218 9.95 -11.15 18.15
C THR A 218 9.45 -10.96 19.58
N TYR A 219 10.29 -10.46 20.50
CA TYR A 219 9.90 -10.28 21.90
C TYR A 219 8.82 -9.21 22.15
N PHE A 220 8.77 -8.18 21.31
CA PHE A 220 7.77 -7.13 21.43
C PHE A 220 7.11 -6.87 20.07
N LYS A 221 5.86 -7.30 19.98
CA LYS A 221 4.99 -7.09 18.83
C LYS A 221 4.13 -5.86 19.08
N LEU A 222 4.03 -4.98 18.08
CA LEU A 222 3.12 -3.84 18.13
C LEU A 222 1.87 -4.15 17.29
N ASP A 223 0.75 -4.43 17.95
CA ASP A 223 -0.50 -4.84 17.31
C ASP A 223 -1.23 -3.67 16.60
N VAL A 224 -0.56 -3.05 15.63
CA VAL A 224 -1.10 -1.90 14.87
C VAL A 224 -2.32 -2.30 14.05
N PHE A 225 -2.34 -3.52 13.53
CA PHE A 225 -3.37 -3.99 12.59
C PHE A 225 -4.50 -4.78 13.25
N ILE A 226 -4.56 -4.86 14.59
CA ILE A 226 -5.58 -5.66 15.27
C ILE A 226 -7.01 -5.25 14.88
N VAL A 227 -7.29 -3.96 14.88
CA VAL A 227 -8.61 -3.40 14.50
C VAL A 227 -8.89 -3.70 13.02
N ILE A 228 -7.90 -3.53 12.16
CA ILE A 228 -8.02 -3.74 10.71
C ILE A 228 -8.27 -5.22 10.40
N ARG A 229 -7.59 -6.14 11.09
CA ARG A 229 -7.85 -7.58 10.96
C ARG A 229 -9.30 -7.92 11.30
N TYR A 230 -9.82 -7.42 12.43
CA TYR A 230 -11.23 -7.63 12.80
C TYR A 230 -12.20 -7.05 11.77
N MET A 231 -11.98 -5.82 11.32
CA MET A 231 -12.80 -5.19 10.28
C MET A 231 -12.79 -6.02 8.99
N ASN A 232 -11.60 -6.41 8.54
CA ASN A 232 -11.45 -7.20 7.32
C ASN A 232 -12.15 -8.58 7.44
N GLN A 233 -11.99 -9.27 8.58
CA GLN A 233 -12.66 -10.54 8.84
C GLN A 233 -14.20 -10.39 8.85
N CYS A 234 -14.73 -9.38 9.50
CA CYS A 234 -16.18 -9.11 9.53
C CYS A 234 -16.74 -8.87 8.12
N ILE A 235 -16.08 -8.01 7.33
CA ILE A 235 -16.53 -7.70 5.97
C ILE A 235 -16.43 -8.93 5.07
N MET A 236 -15.32 -9.65 5.10
CA MET A 236 -15.12 -10.85 4.28
C MET A 236 -16.08 -11.98 4.66
N SER A 237 -16.39 -12.13 5.95
CA SER A 237 -17.41 -13.08 6.42
C SER A 237 -18.80 -12.71 5.92
N GLY A 238 -19.14 -11.42 5.94
CA GLY A 238 -20.40 -10.92 5.37
C GLY A 238 -20.52 -11.18 3.88
N ILE A 239 -19.46 -10.91 3.11
CA ILE A 239 -19.43 -11.18 1.66
C ILE A 239 -19.60 -12.68 1.37
N ARG A 240 -18.89 -13.54 2.11
CA ARG A 240 -19.02 -15.01 1.96
C ARG A 240 -20.42 -15.50 2.28
N TYR A 241 -21.04 -14.98 3.33
CA TYR A 241 -22.42 -15.30 3.69
C TYR A 241 -23.39 -14.92 2.57
N LEU A 242 -23.26 -13.73 2.01
CA LEU A 242 -24.10 -13.24 0.91
C LEU A 242 -23.86 -14.00 -0.40
N SER A 243 -22.62 -14.42 -0.68
CA SER A 243 -22.28 -15.18 -1.90
C SER A 243 -22.63 -16.66 -1.85
N GLY A 244 -23.19 -17.16 -0.73
CA GLY A 244 -23.64 -18.56 -0.60
C GLY A 244 -22.52 -19.61 -0.63
N SER A 245 -21.28 -19.22 -0.59
CA SER A 245 -20.12 -20.10 -0.73
C SER A 245 -19.79 -20.82 0.59
N LYS A 246 -20.47 -21.95 0.86
CA LYS A 246 -20.16 -22.84 2.00
C LYS A 246 -18.85 -23.64 1.84
N GLY A 247 -18.28 -23.69 0.64
CA GLY A 247 -17.16 -24.58 0.31
C GLY A 247 -15.75 -24.09 0.67
N VAL A 248 -15.58 -22.79 0.98
CA VAL A 248 -14.23 -22.23 1.22
C VAL A 248 -13.82 -22.25 2.69
N MET A 249 -14.76 -22.50 3.60
CA MET A 249 -14.50 -22.49 5.04
C MET A 249 -13.69 -23.72 5.55
N GLU A 250 -13.75 -24.85 4.85
CA GLU A 250 -13.02 -26.06 5.23
C GLU A 250 -11.52 -25.98 4.91
N THR A 251 -11.16 -25.43 3.78
CA THR A 251 -9.75 -25.32 3.33
C THR A 251 -8.92 -24.37 4.19
N GLN A 252 -9.55 -23.39 4.82
CA GLN A 252 -8.84 -22.41 5.65
C GLN A 252 -8.57 -22.93 7.08
N LYS A 253 -9.41 -23.83 7.58
CA LYS A 253 -9.18 -24.51 8.87
C LYS A 253 -8.00 -25.48 8.81
N ASP A 254 -7.85 -26.19 7.70
CA ASP A 254 -6.74 -27.15 7.51
C ASP A 254 -5.38 -26.45 7.39
N ASN A 255 -5.35 -25.22 6.88
CA ASN A 255 -4.10 -24.45 6.76
C ASN A 255 -3.68 -23.79 8.08
N LEU A 256 -4.62 -23.47 8.99
CA LEU A 256 -4.27 -22.98 10.34
C LEU A 256 -3.75 -24.12 11.26
N GLY A 257 -4.25 -25.33 11.08
CA GLY A 257 -3.80 -26.50 11.85
C GLY A 257 -2.38 -26.98 11.53
N LYS A 258 -1.79 -26.49 10.43
CA LYS A 258 -0.41 -26.81 10.01
C LYS A 258 0.63 -25.80 10.50
N LEU A 259 0.22 -24.78 11.23
CA LEU A 259 1.08 -23.68 11.74
C LEU A 259 1.24 -23.71 13.27
N VAL A 260 0.74 -24.78 13.93
CA VAL A 260 0.95 -25.04 15.37
C VAL A 260 1.96 -26.23 15.51
#